data_ed4edfa53c273df2fcea9b037c1ee265
#
_entry.id   ed4edfa53c273df2fcea9b037c1ee265
#
_cell.length_a   1.000
_cell.length_b   1.000
_cell.length_c   1.000
_cell.angle_alpha   90.00
_cell.angle_beta   90.00
_cell.angle_gamma   90.00
#
_symmetry.space_group_name_H-M   'P 1'
#
loop_
_entity.id
_entity.type
_entity.pdbx_description
1 polymer ?
#
loop_
_entity_poly.entity_id
_entity_poly.type
_entity_poly.pdbx_seq_one_letter_code
_entity_poly.pdbx_strand_id
1 'polypeptide(L)'
;MFIEGIHTKMIKALYVHIPFCWHICYYCDFSRCIYEKALADRYLTHLNKEIDLIQQDSFETIYIGGGTPTSLDHQQLERLLNMLSRFKNVKEYTIEVNPETFDRDKATLLKQYGVNRVSLGVQTFDEALLKEIGRKHTNKDVYDK
;
A
#
# COMPACT_ATOMS: atom_id res chain seq x y z
N MET A 1 5.22 -36.32 31.54
CA MET A 1 5.98 -35.07 31.40
C MET A 1 5.31 -34.32 30.27
N PHE A 2 4.35 -33.44 30.57
CA PHE A 2 3.61 -32.65 29.58
C PHE A 2 4.50 -31.48 29.16
N ILE A 3 4.84 -31.41 27.90
CA ILE A 3 5.46 -30.24 27.30
C ILE A 3 4.35 -29.20 27.17
N GLU A 4 4.29 -28.26 28.13
CA GLU A 4 3.41 -27.09 28.03
C GLU A 4 3.73 -26.36 26.69
N GLY A 5 2.65 -26.09 25.95
CA GLY A 5 2.73 -25.61 24.58
C GLY A 5 3.55 -24.35 24.47
N ILE A 6 4.41 -24.33 23.46
CA ILE A 6 5.02 -23.11 22.94
C ILE A 6 3.87 -22.20 22.52
N HIS A 7 3.53 -21.19 23.35
CA HIS A 7 2.64 -20.12 22.96
C HIS A 7 3.35 -19.35 21.82
N THR A 8 3.13 -19.74 20.61
CA THR A 8 3.50 -18.94 19.45
C THR A 8 2.75 -17.62 19.54
N LYS A 9 3.46 -16.58 19.94
CA LYS A 9 2.90 -15.22 20.04
C LYS A 9 2.37 -14.85 18.66
N MET A 10 1.04 -14.73 18.52
CA MET A 10 0.42 -14.35 17.23
C MET A 10 0.95 -12.99 16.79
N ILE A 11 1.35 -12.90 15.53
CA ILE A 11 1.78 -11.65 14.91
C ILE A 11 0.53 -10.79 14.69
N LYS A 12 0.54 -9.55 15.18
CA LYS A 12 -0.65 -8.69 15.14
C LYS A 12 -0.74 -7.80 13.92
N ALA A 13 0.39 -7.53 13.26
CA ALA A 13 0.48 -6.58 12.16
C ALA A 13 1.10 -7.21 10.91
N LEU A 14 0.53 -6.90 9.76
CA LEU A 14 1.07 -7.25 8.45
C LEU A 14 1.46 -5.97 7.72
N TYR A 15 2.72 -5.88 7.30
CA TYR A 15 3.19 -4.86 6.37
C TYR A 15 3.38 -5.46 4.98
N VAL A 16 2.83 -4.78 3.97
CA VAL A 16 2.97 -5.16 2.57
C VAL A 16 3.68 -4.04 1.83
N HIS A 17 4.83 -4.35 1.25
CA HIS A 17 5.64 -3.38 0.53
C HIS A 17 5.30 -3.37 -0.96
N ILE A 18 4.99 -2.19 -1.52
CA ILE A 18 4.77 -1.98 -2.96
C ILE A 18 5.81 -0.97 -3.45
N PRO A 19 6.87 -1.40 -4.14
CA PRO A 19 8.04 -0.55 -4.40
C PRO A 19 7.88 0.43 -5.56
N PHE A 20 6.69 0.57 -6.14
CA PHE A 20 6.49 1.31 -7.39
C PHE A 20 6.10 2.76 -7.16
N CYS A 21 6.69 3.68 -7.95
CA CYS A 21 6.32 5.08 -8.01
C CYS A 21 6.23 5.54 -9.47
N TRP A 22 5.33 6.47 -9.80
CA TRP A 22 5.31 7.10 -11.13
C TRP A 22 6.52 8.01 -11.35
N HIS A 23 7.04 8.62 -10.27
CA HIS A 23 8.29 9.40 -10.26
C HIS A 23 9.02 9.26 -8.93
N ILE A 24 10.32 9.52 -8.96
CA ILE A 24 11.17 9.49 -7.78
C ILE A 24 11.30 10.91 -7.24
N CYS A 25 10.86 11.13 -6.00
CA CYS A 25 11.05 12.40 -5.30
C CYS A 25 12.50 12.55 -4.82
N TYR A 26 13.04 13.77 -4.81
CA TYR A 26 14.45 14.02 -4.53
C TYR A 26 14.86 13.72 -3.08
N TYR A 27 13.92 13.81 -2.15
CA TYR A 27 14.15 13.55 -0.72
C TYR A 27 13.97 12.09 -0.31
N CYS A 28 13.40 11.27 -1.19
CA CYS A 28 12.94 9.93 -0.80
C CYS A 28 14.08 8.91 -0.87
N ASP A 29 14.29 8.21 0.24
CA ASP A 29 15.32 7.17 0.38
C ASP A 29 14.74 5.77 0.64
N PHE A 30 13.43 5.58 0.43
CA PHE A 30 12.81 4.28 0.55
C PHE A 30 13.21 3.35 -0.60
N SER A 31 13.10 2.03 -0.34
CA SER A 31 13.28 1.01 -1.38
C SER A 31 12.16 1.13 -2.42
N ARG A 32 12.47 1.67 -3.59
CA ARG A 32 11.51 1.99 -4.65
C ARG A 32 12.12 1.93 -6.03
N CYS A 33 11.27 1.79 -7.04
CA CYS A 33 11.60 1.89 -8.44
C CYS A 33 10.50 2.58 -9.25
N ILE A 34 10.82 3.01 -10.46
CA ILE A 34 9.80 3.55 -11.38
C ILE A 34 8.81 2.45 -11.74
N TYR A 35 7.52 2.81 -11.74
CA TYR A 35 6.46 1.90 -12.14
C TYR A 35 6.62 1.49 -13.61
N GLU A 36 6.60 0.19 -13.82
CA GLU A 36 6.50 -0.47 -15.12
C GLU A 36 5.47 -1.60 -14.98
N LYS A 37 4.47 -1.61 -15.88
CA LYS A 37 3.34 -2.54 -15.78
C LYS A 37 3.79 -4.00 -15.71
N ALA A 38 4.66 -4.43 -16.62
CA ALA A 38 5.14 -5.81 -16.67
C ALA A 38 5.92 -6.20 -15.40
N LEU A 39 6.73 -5.27 -14.86
CA LEU A 39 7.47 -5.50 -13.62
C LEU A 39 6.52 -5.62 -12.42
N ALA A 40 5.50 -4.76 -12.36
CA ALA A 40 4.48 -4.80 -11.31
C ALA A 40 3.67 -6.11 -11.35
N ASP A 41 3.29 -6.59 -12.55
CA ASP A 41 2.59 -7.86 -12.71
C ASP A 41 3.43 -9.06 -12.22
N ARG A 42 4.72 -9.06 -12.53
CA ARG A 42 5.67 -10.08 -12.03
C ARG A 42 5.82 -9.99 -10.52
N TYR A 43 5.99 -8.79 -9.98
CA TYR A 43 6.11 -8.55 -8.55
C TYR A 43 4.88 -9.09 -7.80
N LEU A 44 3.68 -8.73 -8.22
CA LEU A 44 2.44 -9.21 -7.62
C LEU A 44 2.28 -10.73 -7.71
N THR A 45 2.83 -11.36 -8.76
CA THR A 45 2.83 -12.82 -8.88
C THR A 45 3.71 -13.46 -7.80
N HIS A 46 4.87 -12.87 -7.48
CA HIS A 46 5.75 -13.37 -6.43
C HIS A 46 5.24 -13.02 -5.03
N LEU A 47 4.71 -11.81 -4.85
CA LEU A 47 4.07 -11.39 -3.61
C LEU A 47 2.93 -12.34 -3.21
N ASN A 48 2.12 -12.78 -4.18
CA ASN A 48 1.06 -13.77 -3.91
C ASN A 48 1.63 -15.06 -3.32
N LYS A 49 2.76 -15.56 -3.86
CA LYS A 49 3.42 -16.75 -3.33
C LYS A 49 3.93 -16.56 -1.90
N GLU A 50 4.44 -15.37 -1.57
CA GLU A 50 4.86 -15.04 -0.20
C GLU A 50 3.67 -14.98 0.75
N ILE A 51 2.56 -14.36 0.32
CA ILE A 51 1.30 -14.31 1.09
C ILE A 51 0.77 -15.73 1.35
N ASP A 52 0.88 -16.64 0.37
CA ASP A 52 0.44 -18.04 0.51
C ASP A 52 1.26 -18.82 1.54
N LEU A 53 2.49 -18.41 1.85
CA LEU A 53 3.31 -19.01 2.91
C LEU A 53 2.89 -18.59 4.33
N ILE A 54 2.08 -17.55 4.47
CA ILE A 54 1.60 -17.06 5.76
C ILE A 54 0.59 -18.07 6.33
N GLN A 55 0.95 -18.73 7.43
CA GLN A 55 0.11 -19.74 8.09
C GLN A 55 -1.06 -19.12 8.88
N GLN A 56 -0.90 -17.87 9.30
CA GLN A 56 -1.88 -17.13 10.09
C GLN A 56 -2.94 -16.51 9.16
N ASP A 57 -4.20 -16.52 9.58
CA ASP A 57 -5.34 -16.00 8.81
C ASP A 57 -5.94 -14.71 9.40
N SER A 58 -5.34 -14.20 10.47
CA SER A 58 -5.88 -13.06 11.22
C SER A 58 -4.77 -12.09 11.62
N PHE A 59 -5.00 -10.79 11.35
CA PHE A 59 -4.16 -9.69 11.79
C PHE A 59 -5.02 -8.57 12.38
N GLU A 60 -4.54 -7.88 13.41
CA GLU A 60 -5.22 -6.69 13.93
C GLU A 60 -5.05 -5.50 12.99
N THR A 61 -3.87 -5.40 12.33
CA THR A 61 -3.57 -4.31 11.40
C THR A 61 -2.94 -4.82 10.11
N ILE A 62 -3.32 -4.21 8.98
CA ILE A 62 -2.64 -4.36 7.69
C ILE A 62 -2.20 -2.97 7.22
N TYR A 63 -0.95 -2.85 6.82
CA TYR A 63 -0.40 -1.61 6.27
C TYR A 63 0.24 -1.88 4.91
N ILE A 64 -0.30 -1.25 3.85
CA ILE A 64 0.26 -1.30 2.50
C ILE A 64 1.02 0.00 2.26
N GLY A 65 2.33 -0.08 2.12
CA GLY A 65 3.19 1.08 1.95
C GLY A 65 4.36 0.83 1.01
N GLY A 66 5.37 1.69 1.08
CA GLY A 66 6.63 1.54 0.34
C GLY A 66 6.95 2.68 -0.61
N GLY A 67 6.85 2.49 -1.91
CA GLY A 67 6.93 3.54 -2.91
C GLY A 67 5.61 4.33 -2.93
N THR A 68 4.68 3.89 -3.75
CA THR A 68 3.31 4.42 -3.81
C THR A 68 2.37 3.29 -4.25
N PRO A 69 1.67 2.62 -3.35
CA PRO A 69 0.81 1.49 -3.70
C PRO A 69 -0.23 1.82 -4.78
N THR A 70 -0.75 3.05 -4.78
CA THR A 70 -1.70 3.52 -5.79
C THR A 70 -1.07 3.88 -7.14
N SER A 71 0.24 3.71 -7.34
CA SER A 71 0.85 3.73 -8.67
C SER A 71 0.51 2.49 -9.50
N LEU A 72 0.08 1.41 -8.88
CA LEU A 72 -0.51 0.25 -9.55
C LEU A 72 -1.75 0.67 -10.35
N ASP A 73 -1.95 0.06 -11.52
CA ASP A 73 -3.20 0.25 -12.25
C ASP A 73 -4.38 -0.39 -11.49
N HIS A 74 -5.60 -0.13 -11.95
CA HIS A 74 -6.81 -0.57 -11.24
C HIS A 74 -6.86 -2.10 -11.07
N GLN A 75 -6.52 -2.85 -12.12
CA GLN A 75 -6.53 -4.32 -12.08
C GLN A 75 -5.45 -4.88 -11.16
N GLN A 76 -4.26 -4.28 -11.15
CA GLN A 76 -3.16 -4.65 -10.27
C GLN A 76 -3.48 -4.35 -8.81
N LEU A 77 -4.09 -3.18 -8.54
CA LEU A 77 -4.52 -2.80 -7.19
C LEU A 77 -5.62 -3.75 -6.68
N GLU A 78 -6.61 -4.05 -7.51
CA GLU A 78 -7.65 -5.02 -7.18
C GLU A 78 -7.06 -6.40 -6.90
N ARG A 79 -6.12 -6.85 -7.73
CA ARG A 79 -5.42 -8.12 -7.51
C ARG A 79 -4.69 -8.16 -6.16
N LEU A 80 -4.00 -7.07 -5.79
CA LEU A 80 -3.34 -6.94 -4.49
C LEU A 80 -4.34 -7.05 -3.33
N LEU A 81 -5.42 -6.29 -3.40
CA LEU A 81 -6.45 -6.29 -2.36
C LEU A 81 -7.13 -7.65 -2.22
N ASN A 82 -7.38 -8.34 -3.35
CA ASN A 82 -7.95 -9.67 -3.35
C ASN A 82 -7.03 -10.71 -2.67
N MET A 83 -5.71 -10.65 -2.87
CA MET A 83 -4.75 -11.51 -2.16
C MET A 83 -4.84 -11.33 -0.64
N LEU A 84 -5.05 -10.09 -0.18
CA LEU A 84 -5.10 -9.74 1.24
C LEU A 84 -6.47 -9.99 1.88
N SER A 85 -7.53 -10.18 1.09
CA SER A 85 -8.90 -10.40 1.58
C SER A 85 -9.08 -11.71 2.37
N ARG A 86 -8.12 -12.63 2.29
CA ARG A 86 -8.08 -13.84 3.12
C ARG A 86 -7.88 -13.56 4.60
N PHE A 87 -7.25 -12.43 4.95
CA PHE A 87 -6.95 -12.09 6.33
C PHE A 87 -8.16 -11.45 7.01
N LYS A 88 -8.48 -11.94 8.21
CA LYS A 88 -9.68 -11.60 8.97
C LYS A 88 -9.35 -10.75 10.19
N ASN A 89 -10.39 -10.22 10.83
CA ASN A 89 -10.32 -9.47 12.08
C ASN A 89 -9.45 -8.21 12.03
N VAL A 90 -9.26 -7.64 10.82
CA VAL A 90 -8.46 -6.42 10.61
C VAL A 90 -9.23 -5.22 11.17
N LYS A 91 -8.68 -4.59 12.20
CA LYS A 91 -9.24 -3.38 12.83
C LYS A 91 -8.81 -2.11 12.09
N GLU A 92 -7.54 -2.05 11.69
CA GLU A 92 -7.00 -0.98 10.88
C GLU A 92 -6.37 -1.54 9.60
N TYR A 93 -6.91 -1.13 8.46
CA TYR A 93 -6.41 -1.47 7.14
C TYR A 93 -6.00 -0.19 6.42
N THR A 94 -4.70 0.08 6.44
CA THR A 94 -4.11 1.32 5.92
C THR A 94 -3.45 1.10 4.57
N ILE A 95 -3.60 2.08 3.68
CA ILE A 95 -2.84 2.17 2.43
C ILE A 95 -2.25 3.56 2.24
N GLU A 96 -0.99 3.64 1.78
CA GLU A 96 -0.36 4.88 1.34
C GLU A 96 -0.81 5.25 -0.08
N VAL A 97 -1.12 6.52 -0.27
CA VAL A 97 -1.53 7.05 -1.57
C VAL A 97 -0.86 8.39 -1.85
N ASN A 98 -0.66 8.71 -3.11
CA ASN A 98 -0.28 10.06 -3.55
C ASN A 98 -1.44 10.75 -4.27
N PRO A 99 -1.59 12.08 -4.15
CA PRO A 99 -2.69 12.81 -4.80
C PRO A 99 -2.79 12.53 -6.31
N GLU A 100 -1.67 12.46 -7.01
CA GLU A 100 -1.62 12.23 -8.46
C GLU A 100 -1.97 10.80 -8.90
N THR A 101 -1.88 9.82 -7.99
CA THR A 101 -2.12 8.40 -8.30
C THR A 101 -3.44 7.86 -7.76
N PHE A 102 -4.19 8.69 -7.04
CA PHE A 102 -5.40 8.32 -6.33
C PHE A 102 -6.63 9.04 -6.90
N ASP A 103 -7.63 8.30 -7.31
CA ASP A 103 -8.86 8.78 -7.88
C ASP A 103 -10.10 8.14 -7.20
N ARG A 104 -11.29 8.56 -7.61
CA ARG A 104 -12.55 8.06 -7.05
C ARG A 104 -12.75 6.57 -7.27
N ASP A 105 -12.31 6.03 -8.40
CA ASP A 105 -12.48 4.62 -8.72
C ASP A 105 -11.61 3.76 -7.81
N LYS A 106 -10.36 4.15 -7.59
CA LYS A 106 -9.49 3.51 -6.61
C LYS A 106 -10.02 3.67 -5.18
N ALA A 107 -10.54 4.83 -4.80
CA ALA A 107 -11.16 5.02 -3.49
C ALA A 107 -12.35 4.07 -3.27
N THR A 108 -13.19 3.90 -4.27
CA THR A 108 -14.32 2.97 -4.24
C THR A 108 -13.83 1.52 -4.09
N LEU A 109 -12.82 1.14 -4.86
CA LEU A 109 -12.20 -0.17 -4.80
C LEU A 109 -11.62 -0.45 -3.40
N LEU A 110 -10.84 0.48 -2.84
CA LEU A 110 -10.26 0.33 -1.51
C LEU A 110 -11.35 0.11 -0.45
N LYS A 111 -12.42 0.89 -0.52
CA LYS A 111 -13.57 0.75 0.40
C LYS A 111 -14.25 -0.61 0.28
N GLN A 112 -14.43 -1.13 -0.93
CA GLN A 112 -15.04 -2.45 -1.18
C GLN A 112 -14.23 -3.59 -0.53
N TYR A 113 -12.90 -3.45 -0.48
CA TYR A 113 -12.01 -4.43 0.15
C TYR A 113 -11.72 -4.15 1.63
N GLY A 114 -12.44 -3.21 2.26
CA GLY A 114 -12.39 -2.97 3.69
C GLY A 114 -11.22 -2.09 4.15
N VAL A 115 -10.50 -1.43 3.23
CA VAL A 115 -9.55 -0.40 3.61
C VAL A 115 -10.29 0.73 4.32
N ASN A 116 -9.86 1.06 5.54
CA ASN A 116 -10.54 2.02 6.41
C ASN A 116 -9.66 3.21 6.81
N ARG A 117 -8.39 3.22 6.37
CA ARG A 117 -7.47 4.33 6.59
C ARG A 117 -6.63 4.59 5.34
N VAL A 118 -6.52 5.85 4.94
CA VAL A 118 -5.66 6.30 3.83
C VAL A 118 -4.60 7.23 4.39
N SER A 119 -3.34 6.98 4.05
CA SER A 119 -2.21 7.87 4.32
C SER A 119 -1.88 8.63 3.04
N LEU A 120 -2.26 9.91 2.98
CA LEU A 120 -2.10 10.74 1.79
C LEU A 120 -0.78 11.52 1.84
N GLY A 121 0.08 11.30 0.84
CA GLY A 121 1.39 11.95 0.71
C GLY A 121 1.31 13.39 0.19
N VAL A 122 0.84 14.31 1.02
CA VAL A 122 0.74 15.75 0.70
C VAL A 122 2.11 16.44 0.75
N GLN A 123 2.92 16.11 1.73
CA GLN A 123 4.24 16.65 2.08
C GLN A 123 4.19 18.11 2.57
N THR A 124 3.71 19.05 1.75
CA THR A 124 3.54 20.46 2.06
C THR A 124 2.45 21.06 1.19
N PHE A 125 1.86 22.19 1.63
CA PHE A 125 0.95 23.01 0.84
C PHE A 125 1.66 24.18 0.14
N ASP A 126 2.97 24.34 0.32
CA ASP A 126 3.76 25.32 -0.43
C ASP A 126 4.12 24.73 -1.80
N GLU A 127 3.56 25.31 -2.87
CA GLU A 127 3.75 24.83 -4.23
C GLU A 127 5.20 25.02 -4.76
N ALA A 128 5.93 26.01 -4.24
CA ALA A 128 7.33 26.19 -4.59
C ALA A 128 8.18 25.06 -4.00
N LEU A 129 7.95 24.73 -2.73
CA LEU A 129 8.61 23.58 -2.07
C LEU A 129 8.21 22.26 -2.71
N LEU A 130 6.95 22.07 -3.10
CA LEU A 130 6.55 20.84 -3.81
C LEU A 130 7.39 20.61 -5.07
N LYS A 131 7.62 21.67 -5.86
CA LYS A 131 8.47 21.61 -7.06
C LYS A 131 9.93 21.31 -6.71
N GLU A 132 10.45 21.97 -5.67
CA GLU A 132 11.83 21.81 -5.21
C GLU A 132 12.11 20.37 -4.75
N ILE A 133 11.18 19.73 -4.05
CA ILE A 133 11.31 18.33 -3.60
C ILE A 133 10.90 17.30 -4.65
N GLY A 134 10.55 17.74 -5.88
CA GLY A 134 10.24 16.85 -7.01
C GLY A 134 8.82 16.27 -7.00
N ARG A 135 7.87 16.88 -6.24
CA ARG A 135 6.45 16.49 -6.28
C ARG A 135 5.77 17.02 -7.53
N LYS A 136 4.77 16.27 -8.03
CA LYS A 136 4.06 16.57 -9.28
C LYS A 136 2.60 17.00 -9.06
N HIS A 137 2.04 16.78 -7.88
CA HIS A 137 0.69 17.22 -7.53
C HIS A 137 0.68 18.70 -7.13
N THR A 138 -0.50 19.28 -7.21
CA THR A 138 -0.84 20.62 -6.75
C THR A 138 -1.72 20.57 -5.49
N ASN A 139 -1.91 21.72 -4.81
CA ASN A 139 -2.89 21.81 -3.71
C ASN A 139 -4.29 21.41 -4.16
N LYS A 140 -4.68 21.79 -5.40
CA LYS A 140 -5.97 21.40 -5.96
C LYS A 140 -6.14 19.88 -6.01
N ASP A 141 -5.10 19.14 -6.42
CA ASP A 141 -5.14 17.67 -6.45
C ASP A 141 -5.38 17.06 -5.07
N VAL A 142 -4.91 17.72 -4.01
CA VAL A 142 -5.12 17.27 -2.62
C VAL A 142 -6.58 17.51 -2.19
N TYR A 143 -7.14 18.71 -2.47
CA TYR A 143 -8.50 19.04 -2.06
C TYR A 143 -9.59 18.30 -2.84
N ASP A 144 -9.28 17.83 -4.04
CA ASP A 144 -10.22 17.08 -4.90
C ASP A 144 -10.31 15.59 -4.51
N LYS A 145 -9.58 15.09 -3.49
CA LYS A 145 -9.59 13.69 -3.03
C LYS A 145 -10.51 13.49 -1.84
#